data_5338329512c742cf7134e78d648a210f
#
_entry.id   5338329512c742cf7134e78d648a210f
#
_cell.length_a   1.000
_cell.length_b   1.000
_cell.length_c   1.000
_cell.angle_alpha   90.00
_cell.angle_beta   90.00
_cell.angle_gamma   90.00
#
_symmetry.space_group_name_H-M   'P 1'
#
loop_
_entity.id
_entity.type
_entity.pdbx_description
1 polymer ?
#
loop_
_entity_poly.entity_id
_entity_poly.type
_entity_poly.pdbx_seq_one_letter_code
_entity_poly.pdbx_strand_id
1 'polypeptide(L)'
;KEGLSNLRQGKRKAVCIVTSIGNQMVASALAGGDLHLLEIGEGMSSAATRSYPFTQSSFIPQNSYPVSPGIAIPKAKITTVGTCVVLACHDELDESDTYKLASAIHEGRVSLTRQIPVLSTISHIGDNQKIQFPVHEGARKYLLRDEPNFLQNWAEPLALILSAIVIAWAVGVA
;
A
#
# COMPACT_ATOMS: atom_id res chain seq x y z
N LYS A 1 7.67 21.52 -7.41
CA LYS A 1 7.34 22.62 -8.35
C LYS A 1 8.59 23.15 -9.05
N GLU A 2 9.66 23.41 -8.31
CA GLU A 2 10.93 23.94 -8.85
C GLU A 2 11.55 23.02 -9.94
N GLY A 3 11.58 21.71 -9.74
CA GLY A 3 12.11 20.75 -10.70
C GLY A 3 11.42 20.82 -12.08
N LEU A 4 10.08 20.93 -12.10
CA LEU A 4 9.32 21.08 -13.35
C LEU A 4 9.56 22.43 -14.03
N SER A 5 9.70 23.50 -13.25
CA SER A 5 10.06 24.82 -13.77
C SER A 5 11.45 24.80 -14.44
N ASN A 6 12.43 24.19 -13.77
CA ASN A 6 13.80 24.05 -14.30
C ASN A 6 13.85 23.17 -15.56
N LEU A 7 13.00 22.13 -15.65
CA LEU A 7 12.87 21.30 -16.82
C LEU A 7 12.34 22.11 -18.01
N ARG A 8 11.25 22.87 -17.83
CA ARG A 8 10.67 23.73 -18.88
C ARG A 8 11.59 24.85 -19.34
N GLN A 9 12.43 25.36 -18.44
CA GLN A 9 13.44 26.37 -18.77
C GLN A 9 14.70 25.77 -19.44
N GLY A 10 14.72 24.47 -19.70
CA GLY A 10 15.88 23.79 -20.29
C GLY A 10 17.10 23.65 -19.36
N LYS A 11 16.96 24.07 -18.09
CA LYS A 11 18.04 23.96 -17.08
C LYS A 11 18.31 22.52 -16.66
N ARG A 12 17.35 21.65 -16.85
CA ARG A 12 17.43 20.20 -16.57
C ARG A 12 16.89 19.42 -17.76
N LYS A 13 17.46 18.26 -18.02
CA LYS A 13 17.02 17.35 -19.11
C LYS A 13 15.92 16.38 -18.67
N ALA A 14 15.88 16.07 -17.39
CA ALA A 14 14.88 15.19 -16.80
C ALA A 14 14.64 15.55 -15.32
N VAL A 15 13.50 15.14 -14.79
CA VAL A 15 13.13 15.28 -13.37
C VAL A 15 12.49 13.98 -12.89
N CYS A 16 12.88 13.54 -11.70
CA CYS A 16 12.20 12.45 -11.01
C CYS A 16 11.19 13.05 -10.02
N ILE A 17 9.97 12.53 -10.03
CA ILE A 17 8.89 13.00 -9.16
C ILE A 17 8.32 11.78 -8.44
N VAL A 18 8.30 11.82 -7.12
CA VAL A 18 7.60 10.83 -6.29
C VAL A 18 6.21 11.40 -5.99
N THR A 19 5.19 10.74 -6.52
CA THR A 19 3.80 11.16 -6.36
C THR A 19 2.84 10.02 -6.67
N SER A 20 1.56 10.19 -6.37
CA SER A 20 0.52 9.25 -6.79
C SER A 20 0.24 9.32 -8.29
N ILE A 21 -0.16 8.19 -8.86
CA ILE A 21 -0.68 8.13 -10.22
C ILE A 21 -1.94 9.01 -10.31
N GLY A 22 -2.11 9.74 -11.42
CA GLY A 22 -3.23 10.66 -11.61
C GLY A 22 -3.04 12.03 -10.93
N ASN A 23 -1.87 12.33 -10.36
CA ASN A 23 -1.61 13.61 -9.71
C ASN A 23 -1.79 14.78 -10.68
N GLN A 24 -2.62 15.76 -10.28
CA GLN A 24 -3.00 16.90 -11.10
C GLN A 24 -1.81 17.79 -11.53
N MET A 25 -0.79 17.90 -10.69
CA MET A 25 0.41 18.66 -11.03
C MET A 25 1.16 18.01 -12.21
N VAL A 26 1.23 16.67 -12.22
CA VAL A 26 1.84 15.92 -13.33
C VAL A 26 0.95 16.04 -14.58
N ALA A 27 -0.37 15.84 -14.44
CA ALA A 27 -1.31 16.01 -15.57
C ALA A 27 -1.18 17.39 -16.21
N SER A 28 -1.17 18.46 -15.41
CA SER A 28 -1.00 19.83 -15.89
C SER A 28 0.37 20.09 -16.52
N ALA A 29 1.42 19.43 -16.04
CA ALA A 29 2.75 19.53 -16.66
C ALA A 29 2.77 18.89 -18.05
N LEU A 30 2.11 17.74 -18.20
CA LEU A 30 2.06 16.98 -19.45
C LEU A 30 1.08 17.58 -20.47
N ALA A 31 0.07 18.36 -20.02
CA ALA A 31 -0.90 19.00 -20.90
C ALA A 31 -0.27 20.04 -21.85
N GLY A 32 0.92 20.57 -21.51
CA GLY A 32 1.67 21.47 -22.38
C GLY A 32 2.23 20.82 -23.64
N GLY A 33 2.30 19.50 -23.69
CA GLY A 33 2.80 18.73 -24.85
C GLY A 33 4.32 18.74 -25.06
N ASP A 34 5.03 19.52 -24.26
CA ASP A 34 6.50 19.69 -24.29
C ASP A 34 7.24 18.69 -23.39
N LEU A 35 6.51 18.01 -22.50
CA LEU A 35 7.06 17.02 -21.58
C LEU A 35 6.48 15.64 -21.84
N HIS A 36 7.31 14.61 -21.63
CA HIS A 36 6.93 13.22 -21.80
C HIS A 36 7.32 12.40 -20.58
N LEU A 37 6.53 11.34 -20.28
CA LEU A 37 6.92 10.34 -19.30
C LEU A 37 8.00 9.44 -19.91
N LEU A 38 9.06 9.18 -19.14
CA LEU A 38 10.12 8.26 -19.54
C LEU A 38 9.89 6.90 -18.89
N GLU A 39 9.96 5.86 -19.69
CA GLU A 39 9.99 4.49 -19.21
C GLU A 39 11.37 4.16 -18.66
N ILE A 40 11.43 3.60 -17.46
CA ILE A 40 12.69 3.17 -16.83
C ILE A 40 13.13 1.80 -17.38
N GLY A 41 12.18 0.99 -17.85
CA GLY A 41 12.40 -0.38 -18.29
C GLY A 41 12.48 -1.39 -17.11
N GLU A 42 12.17 -2.64 -17.40
CA GLU A 42 12.08 -3.69 -16.38
C GLU A 42 13.41 -4.00 -15.71
N GLY A 43 14.50 -3.99 -16.47
CA GLY A 43 15.83 -4.26 -15.95
C GLY A 43 16.27 -3.24 -14.90
N MET A 44 16.07 -1.96 -15.16
CA MET A 44 16.42 -0.89 -14.24
C MET A 44 15.47 -0.86 -13.03
N SER A 45 14.18 -1.08 -13.25
CA SER A 45 13.20 -1.19 -12.17
C SER A 45 13.56 -2.34 -11.21
N SER A 46 13.92 -3.51 -11.74
CA SER A 46 14.39 -4.65 -10.94
C SER A 46 15.71 -4.40 -10.22
N ALA A 47 16.65 -3.69 -10.86
CA ALA A 47 17.92 -3.29 -10.23
C ALA A 47 17.66 -2.30 -9.06
N ALA A 48 16.78 -1.33 -9.24
CA ALA A 48 16.39 -0.40 -8.19
C ALA A 48 15.77 -1.12 -6.98
N THR A 49 14.88 -2.08 -7.21
CA THR A 49 14.26 -2.87 -6.13
C THR A 49 15.29 -3.71 -5.36
N ARG A 50 16.33 -4.21 -6.01
CA ARG A 50 17.41 -4.91 -5.31
C ARG A 50 18.28 -3.99 -4.48
N SER A 51 18.58 -2.79 -5.00
CA SER A 51 19.45 -1.81 -4.33
C SER A 51 18.74 -1.04 -3.23
N TYR A 52 17.43 -0.86 -3.36
CA TYR A 52 16.58 -0.07 -2.46
C TYR A 52 15.36 -0.90 -2.03
N PRO A 53 15.45 -1.65 -0.92
CA PRO A 53 14.42 -2.59 -0.49
C PRO A 53 13.03 -1.97 -0.23
N PHE A 54 12.96 -0.64 -0.01
CA PHE A 54 11.72 0.11 0.15
C PHE A 54 11.02 0.45 -1.17
N THR A 55 11.63 0.08 -2.30
CA THR A 55 11.04 0.26 -3.62
C THR A 55 10.49 -1.04 -4.17
N GLN A 56 9.57 -0.92 -5.10
CA GLN A 56 9.01 -2.05 -5.84
C GLN A 56 8.88 -1.72 -7.32
N SER A 57 8.96 -2.74 -8.17
CA SER A 57 8.62 -2.57 -9.58
C SER A 57 7.15 -2.19 -9.69
N SER A 58 6.86 -1.15 -10.44
CA SER A 58 5.52 -0.61 -10.58
C SER A 58 5.28 -0.17 -12.02
N PHE A 59 4.07 0.28 -12.33
CA PHE A 59 3.76 0.81 -13.64
C PHE A 59 2.72 1.92 -13.57
N ILE A 60 2.79 2.81 -14.55
CA ILE A 60 1.77 3.82 -14.80
C ILE A 60 0.82 3.22 -15.86
N PRO A 61 -0.48 3.02 -15.52
CA PRO A 61 -1.45 2.50 -16.47
C PRO A 61 -1.64 3.44 -17.67
N GLN A 62 -2.09 2.88 -18.77
CA GLN A 62 -2.55 3.66 -19.91
C GLN A 62 -3.63 4.67 -19.49
N ASN A 63 -3.62 5.86 -20.06
CA ASN A 63 -4.61 6.92 -19.84
C ASN A 63 -4.71 7.43 -18.38
N SER A 64 -3.66 7.29 -17.57
CA SER A 64 -3.65 7.73 -16.17
C SER A 64 -3.72 9.25 -15.98
N TYR A 65 -3.36 10.03 -17.00
CA TYR A 65 -3.32 11.50 -16.92
C TYR A 65 -4.17 12.10 -18.03
N PRO A 66 -5.37 12.59 -17.75
CA PRO A 66 -6.15 13.37 -18.71
C PRO A 66 -5.45 14.72 -18.95
N VAL A 67 -5.12 15.03 -20.20
CA VAL A 67 -4.41 16.25 -20.58
C VAL A 67 -5.29 17.22 -21.36
N SER A 68 -6.31 16.71 -22.06
CA SER A 68 -7.33 17.48 -22.79
C SER A 68 -8.61 16.65 -22.93
N PRO A 69 -9.75 17.24 -23.28
CA PRO A 69 -10.96 16.49 -23.56
C PRO A 69 -10.71 15.38 -24.59
N GLY A 70 -10.96 14.13 -24.21
CA GLY A 70 -10.73 12.95 -25.05
C GLY A 70 -9.26 12.53 -25.22
N ILE A 71 -8.31 13.24 -24.63
CA ILE A 71 -6.88 12.92 -24.72
C ILE A 71 -6.33 12.63 -23.34
N ALA A 72 -5.86 11.41 -23.13
CA ALA A 72 -5.16 11.00 -21.93
C ALA A 72 -3.84 10.29 -22.27
N ILE A 73 -2.88 10.38 -21.40
CA ILE A 73 -1.54 9.79 -21.50
C ILE A 73 -1.21 8.99 -20.22
N PRO A 74 -0.28 8.03 -20.32
CA PRO A 74 0.41 7.54 -21.51
C PRO A 74 -0.51 6.72 -22.42
N LYS A 75 -0.11 6.51 -23.67
CA LYS A 75 -0.86 5.68 -24.65
C LYS A 75 -0.67 4.18 -24.42
N ALA A 76 0.36 3.79 -23.69
CA ALA A 76 0.66 2.43 -23.27
C ALA A 76 1.11 2.42 -21.81
N LYS A 77 1.07 1.27 -21.18
CA LYS A 77 1.63 1.05 -19.84
C LYS A 77 3.12 1.43 -19.81
N ILE A 78 3.54 2.20 -18.82
CA ILE A 78 4.94 2.62 -18.62
C ILE A 78 5.49 1.98 -17.35
N THR A 79 6.57 1.22 -17.46
CA THR A 79 7.28 0.63 -16.33
C THR A 79 8.03 1.70 -15.54
N THR A 80 7.88 1.68 -14.23
CA THR A 80 8.50 2.63 -13.29
C THR A 80 8.86 1.95 -11.98
N VAL A 81 9.39 2.71 -11.04
CA VAL A 81 9.62 2.29 -9.66
C VAL A 81 8.59 2.95 -8.76
N GLY A 82 7.98 2.15 -7.90
CA GLY A 82 7.05 2.62 -6.87
C GLY A 82 7.64 2.50 -5.47
N THR A 83 7.01 3.17 -4.52
CA THR A 83 7.29 3.03 -3.08
C THR A 83 5.98 3.09 -2.32
N CYS A 84 5.97 2.47 -1.14
CA CYS A 84 4.81 2.53 -0.26
C CYS A 84 4.79 3.86 0.51
N VAL A 85 3.61 4.42 0.68
CA VAL A 85 3.36 5.50 1.64
C VAL A 85 3.05 4.86 2.98
N VAL A 86 3.75 5.28 4.02
CA VAL A 86 3.52 4.81 5.39
C VAL A 86 3.11 5.98 6.28
N LEU A 87 2.20 5.73 7.20
CA LEU A 87 1.89 6.65 8.29
C LEU A 87 2.79 6.28 9.46
N ALA A 88 3.66 7.21 9.86
CA ALA A 88 4.52 7.04 11.02
C ALA A 88 3.91 7.74 12.23
N CYS A 89 4.01 7.12 13.39
CA CYS A 89 3.67 7.71 14.68
C CYS A 89 4.81 7.47 15.68
N HIS A 90 4.78 8.19 16.80
CA HIS A 90 5.70 7.95 17.89
C HIS A 90 5.36 6.62 18.57
N ASP A 91 6.36 5.90 19.05
CA ASP A 91 6.19 4.59 19.70
C ASP A 91 5.49 4.68 21.07
N GLU A 92 5.56 5.85 21.73
CA GLU A 92 4.86 6.16 22.97
C GLU A 92 3.36 6.48 22.79
N LEU A 93 2.86 6.53 21.54
CA LEU A 93 1.43 6.74 21.31
C LEU A 93 0.64 5.55 21.89
N ASP A 94 -0.47 5.84 22.58
CA ASP A 94 -1.28 4.81 23.19
C ASP A 94 -1.80 3.80 22.16
N GLU A 95 -1.76 2.51 22.52
CA GLU A 95 -2.22 1.42 21.64
C GLU A 95 -3.67 1.57 21.22
N SER A 96 -4.55 2.03 22.14
CA SER A 96 -5.98 2.25 21.85
C SER A 96 -6.17 3.36 20.81
N ASP A 97 -5.38 4.42 20.90
CA ASP A 97 -5.49 5.53 19.97
C ASP A 97 -4.92 5.17 18.59
N THR A 98 -3.82 4.42 18.57
CA THR A 98 -3.26 3.89 17.31
C THR A 98 -4.21 2.87 16.67
N TYR A 99 -4.87 2.02 17.46
CA TYR A 99 -5.91 1.11 16.99
C TYR A 99 -7.08 1.88 16.35
N LYS A 100 -7.60 2.91 17.05
CA LYS A 100 -8.69 3.75 16.54
C LYS A 100 -8.30 4.48 15.26
N LEU A 101 -7.05 4.97 15.19
CA LEU A 101 -6.53 5.64 13.98
C LEU A 101 -6.47 4.67 12.80
N ALA A 102 -5.94 3.47 12.99
CA ALA A 102 -5.92 2.44 11.97
C ALA A 102 -7.33 2.05 11.50
N SER A 103 -8.26 1.86 12.44
CA SER A 103 -9.69 1.61 12.17
C SER A 103 -10.31 2.74 11.35
N ALA A 104 -10.14 3.98 11.78
CA ALA A 104 -10.71 5.14 11.09
C ALA A 104 -10.21 5.28 9.64
N ILE A 105 -8.94 5.00 9.39
CA ILE A 105 -8.36 5.03 8.03
C ILE A 105 -8.94 3.91 7.17
N HIS A 106 -9.00 2.68 7.68
CA HIS A 106 -9.48 1.53 6.92
C HIS A 106 -10.99 1.57 6.68
N GLU A 107 -11.78 1.89 7.69
CA GLU A 107 -13.24 1.97 7.61
C GLU A 107 -13.68 3.21 6.84
N GLY A 108 -12.97 4.32 7.01
CA GLY A 108 -13.17 5.57 6.27
C GLY A 108 -12.64 5.55 4.83
N ARG A 109 -12.00 4.45 4.37
CA ARG A 109 -11.31 4.37 3.07
C ARG A 109 -12.16 4.87 1.91
N VAL A 110 -13.43 4.50 1.86
CA VAL A 110 -14.33 4.88 0.74
C VAL A 110 -14.55 6.40 0.68
N SER A 111 -14.76 7.05 1.82
CA SER A 111 -14.94 8.50 1.88
C SER A 111 -13.62 9.25 1.64
N LEU A 112 -12.52 8.74 2.17
CA LEU A 112 -11.19 9.29 2.00
C LEU A 112 -10.70 9.18 0.54
N THR A 113 -10.99 8.07 -0.13
CA THR A 113 -10.62 7.85 -1.54
C THR A 113 -11.28 8.86 -2.48
N ARG A 114 -12.48 9.34 -2.15
CA ARG A 114 -13.15 10.39 -2.95
C ARG A 114 -12.38 11.70 -2.95
N GLN A 115 -11.68 12.00 -1.85
CA GLN A 115 -10.87 13.22 -1.70
C GLN A 115 -9.41 12.99 -2.11
N ILE A 116 -8.88 11.82 -1.82
CA ILE A 116 -7.48 11.45 -2.03
C ILE A 116 -7.44 10.08 -2.74
N PRO A 117 -7.50 10.04 -4.08
CA PRO A 117 -7.62 8.79 -4.85
C PRO A 117 -6.53 7.74 -4.56
N VAL A 118 -5.32 8.16 -4.18
CA VAL A 118 -4.24 7.24 -3.83
C VAL A 118 -4.58 6.32 -2.65
N LEU A 119 -5.50 6.74 -1.77
CA LEU A 119 -5.95 5.92 -0.64
C LEU A 119 -6.78 4.70 -1.05
N SER A 120 -7.19 4.61 -2.33
CA SER A 120 -7.78 3.38 -2.87
C SER A 120 -6.82 2.19 -2.82
N THR A 121 -5.52 2.44 -2.79
CA THR A 121 -4.48 1.42 -2.75
C THR A 121 -4.10 0.98 -1.33
N ILE A 122 -4.76 1.54 -0.29
CA ILE A 122 -4.57 1.04 1.08
C ILE A 122 -4.97 -0.43 1.12
N SER A 123 -4.00 -1.27 1.39
CA SER A 123 -4.16 -2.70 1.60
C SER A 123 -3.78 -3.07 3.03
N HIS A 124 -4.23 -4.23 3.48
CA HIS A 124 -3.67 -4.80 4.70
C HIS A 124 -2.16 -4.98 4.54
N ILE A 125 -1.42 -4.69 5.58
CA ILE A 125 0.01 -4.97 5.65
C ILE A 125 0.13 -6.50 5.75
N GLY A 126 0.34 -7.16 4.62
CA GLY A 126 0.68 -8.59 4.60
C GLY A 126 2.16 -8.79 4.92
N ASP A 127 2.52 -9.98 5.37
CA ASP A 127 3.92 -10.36 5.70
C ASP A 127 4.93 -10.12 4.58
N ASN A 128 4.46 -9.95 3.36
CA ASN A 128 5.29 -9.71 2.17
C ASN A 128 5.62 -8.23 1.92
N GLN A 129 5.08 -7.29 2.67
CA GLN A 129 5.45 -5.89 2.52
C GLN A 129 6.72 -5.62 3.32
N LYS A 130 7.80 -5.33 2.61
CA LYS A 130 9.11 -4.95 3.17
C LYS A 130 9.04 -3.55 3.80
N ILE A 131 8.31 -3.44 4.90
CA ILE A 131 8.28 -2.21 5.68
C ILE A 131 9.56 -2.16 6.49
N GLN A 132 10.32 -1.08 6.38
CA GLN A 132 11.60 -0.89 7.08
C GLN A 132 11.42 -0.51 8.56
N PHE A 133 10.20 -0.17 8.96
CA PHE A 133 9.87 0.28 10.32
C PHE A 133 8.98 -0.75 11.00
N PRO A 134 9.14 -0.96 12.32
CA PRO A 134 8.24 -1.81 13.07
C PRO A 134 6.81 -1.25 13.02
N VAL A 135 5.84 -2.14 12.90
CA VAL A 135 4.43 -1.76 12.97
C VAL A 135 4.06 -1.54 14.43
N HIS A 136 3.46 -0.40 14.74
CA HIS A 136 2.99 -0.09 16.10
C HIS A 136 1.96 -1.12 16.56
N GLU A 137 2.05 -1.53 17.85
CA GLU A 137 1.24 -2.64 18.38
C GLU A 137 -0.27 -2.41 18.25
N GLY A 138 -0.76 -1.20 18.47
CA GLY A 138 -2.17 -0.87 18.27
C GLY A 138 -2.62 -1.03 16.81
N ALA A 139 -1.79 -0.63 15.85
CA ALA A 139 -2.08 -0.84 14.43
C ALA A 139 -2.05 -2.34 14.08
N ARG A 140 -1.09 -3.09 14.61
CA ARG A 140 -0.99 -4.55 14.43
C ARG A 140 -2.23 -5.26 14.96
N LYS A 141 -2.70 -4.93 16.16
CA LYS A 141 -3.92 -5.49 16.75
C LYS A 141 -5.15 -5.24 15.85
N TYR A 142 -5.26 -4.06 15.24
CA TYR A 142 -6.33 -3.76 14.30
C TYR A 142 -6.22 -4.63 13.03
N LEU A 143 -5.04 -4.74 12.45
CA LEU A 143 -4.82 -5.46 11.20
C LEU A 143 -5.04 -6.97 11.33
N LEU A 144 -4.70 -7.54 12.50
CA LEU A 144 -4.84 -8.97 12.82
C LEU A 144 -6.19 -9.30 13.49
N ARG A 145 -7.10 -8.33 13.66
CA ARG A 145 -8.37 -8.53 14.38
C ARG A 145 -9.26 -9.63 13.77
N ASP A 146 -9.16 -9.82 12.47
CA ASP A 146 -9.96 -10.80 11.73
C ASP A 146 -9.23 -12.16 11.59
N GLU A 147 -7.99 -12.27 12.09
CA GLU A 147 -7.29 -13.55 12.12
C GLU A 147 -7.87 -14.42 13.24
N PRO A 148 -8.14 -15.71 12.93
CA PRO A 148 -8.71 -16.61 13.90
C PRO A 148 -7.76 -16.79 15.09
N ASN A 149 -8.25 -16.52 16.28
CA ASN A 149 -7.52 -16.73 17.52
C ASN A 149 -7.17 -18.20 17.71
N PHE A 150 -6.10 -18.47 18.50
CA PHE A 150 -5.68 -19.84 18.85
C PHE A 150 -6.86 -20.73 19.28
N LEU A 151 -7.78 -20.21 20.09
CA LEU A 151 -8.96 -20.95 20.54
C LEU A 151 -9.91 -21.32 19.41
N GLN A 152 -10.07 -20.44 18.40
CA GLN A 152 -10.89 -20.73 17.22
C GLN A 152 -10.27 -21.82 16.35
N ASN A 153 -8.94 -21.75 16.14
CA ASN A 153 -8.22 -22.76 15.36
C ASN A 153 -8.18 -24.12 16.06
N TRP A 154 -8.22 -24.14 17.39
CA TRP A 154 -8.13 -25.37 18.19
C TRP A 154 -9.48 -25.82 18.77
N ALA A 155 -10.58 -25.10 18.49
CA ALA A 155 -11.89 -25.43 19.03
C ALA A 155 -12.34 -26.86 18.66
N GLU A 156 -12.21 -27.25 17.39
CA GLU A 156 -12.58 -28.60 16.93
C GLU A 156 -11.67 -29.69 17.52
N PRO A 157 -10.31 -29.59 17.44
CA PRO A 157 -9.44 -30.58 18.07
C PRO A 157 -9.65 -30.69 19.59
N LEU A 158 -9.85 -29.56 20.29
CA LEU A 158 -10.11 -29.58 21.73
C LEU A 158 -11.44 -30.23 22.08
N ALA A 159 -12.49 -29.99 21.30
CA ALA A 159 -13.79 -30.64 21.48
C ALA A 159 -13.70 -32.15 21.29
N LEU A 160 -12.94 -32.62 20.30
CA LEU A 160 -12.69 -34.06 20.07
C LEU A 160 -11.92 -34.69 21.24
N ILE A 161 -10.87 -34.04 21.72
CA ILE A 161 -10.10 -34.52 22.88
C ILE A 161 -10.99 -34.62 24.13
N LEU A 162 -11.79 -33.57 24.40
CA LEU A 162 -12.69 -33.54 25.52
C LEU A 162 -13.74 -34.64 25.43
N SER A 163 -14.34 -34.87 24.25
CA SER A 163 -15.30 -35.95 24.01
C SER A 163 -14.68 -37.32 24.22
N ALA A 164 -13.45 -37.52 23.74
CA ALA A 164 -12.74 -38.80 23.98
C ALA A 164 -12.46 -39.05 25.44
N ILE A 165 -12.09 -38.04 26.24
CA ILE A 165 -11.87 -38.13 27.68
C ILE A 165 -13.18 -38.51 28.41
N VAL A 166 -14.30 -37.89 28.03
CA VAL A 166 -15.62 -38.19 28.63
C VAL A 166 -16.04 -39.62 28.36
N ILE A 167 -15.86 -40.11 27.12
CA ILE A 167 -16.17 -41.46 26.72
C ILE A 167 -15.29 -42.48 27.50
N ALA A 168 -13.99 -42.23 27.55
CA ALA A 168 -13.05 -43.08 28.28
C ALA A 168 -13.38 -43.16 29.76
N TRP A 169 -13.75 -42.04 30.37
CA TRP A 169 -14.18 -41.98 31.77
C TRP A 169 -15.49 -42.78 32.00
N ALA A 170 -16.48 -42.60 31.10
CA ALA A 170 -17.76 -43.32 31.19
C ALA A 170 -17.59 -44.85 31.05
N VAL A 171 -16.68 -45.29 30.20
CA VAL A 171 -16.39 -46.75 30.02
C VAL A 171 -15.57 -47.30 31.18
N GLY A 172 -14.69 -46.47 31.80
CA GLY A 172 -13.86 -46.93 32.93
C GLY A 172 -14.59 -46.96 34.27
N VAL A 173 -15.76 -46.32 34.38
CA VAL A 173 -16.61 -46.30 35.60
C VAL A 173 -17.75 -47.34 35.53
N ALA A 174 -18.04 -47.93 34.38
CA ALA A 174 -19.02 -48.97 34.14
C ALA A 174 -18.43 -50.37 34.35
#